data_754a64633af2cdadc9cfaa14e5490ee4
#
_entry.id   754a64633af2cdadc9cfaa14e5490ee4
#
_cell.length_a   1.000
_cell.length_b   1.000
_cell.length_c   1.000
_cell.angle_alpha   90.00
_cell.angle_beta   90.00
_cell.angle_gamma   90.00
#
_symmetry.space_group_name_H-M   'P 1'
#
loop_
_entity.id
_entity.type
_entity.pdbx_description
1 polymer ?
#
loop_
_entity_poly.entity_id
_entity_poly.type
_entity_poly.pdbx_seq_one_letter_code
_entity_poly.pdbx_strand_id
1 'polypeptide(L)'
;LRICGIRYDQWKYVLKDYPDIHIIQPELAEQFANSPEDARKKTLELLSQYPKGKLDAIHVACWDQPAIGIVQALEETGRDKDVKVTAIDAGPETLEIMAEPGSPLVANVAQQPHLIGQTSADNVARYFGKQKLPLQTFIPVVPVKGPQEAKAVYKQLGYGELQ
;
A
#
# COMPACT_ATOMS: atom_id res chain seq x y z
N LEU A 1 -2.06 -12.25 9.28
CA LEU A 1 -2.85 -11.32 10.12
C LEU A 1 -4.28 -11.25 9.63
N ARG A 2 -5.27 -11.25 10.57
CA ARG A 2 -6.70 -11.19 10.21
C ARG A 2 -7.04 -9.97 9.36
N ILE A 3 -6.44 -8.83 9.65
CA ILE A 3 -6.70 -7.59 8.90
C ILE A 3 -6.26 -7.70 7.44
N CYS A 4 -5.17 -8.39 7.17
CA CYS A 4 -4.69 -8.63 5.81
C CYS A 4 -5.70 -9.44 4.99
N GLY A 5 -6.26 -10.49 5.58
CA GLY A 5 -7.32 -11.27 4.96
C GLY A 5 -8.56 -10.43 4.65
N ILE A 6 -8.99 -9.58 5.60
CA ILE A 6 -10.13 -8.67 5.38
C ILE A 6 -9.85 -7.71 4.21
N ARG A 7 -8.67 -7.07 4.17
CA ARG A 7 -8.28 -6.16 3.08
C ARG A 7 -8.24 -6.87 1.74
N TYR A 8 -7.65 -8.06 1.69
CA TYR A 8 -7.59 -8.89 0.50
C TYR A 8 -8.98 -9.31 0.00
N ASP A 9 -9.88 -9.73 0.88
CA ASP A 9 -11.23 -10.11 0.52
C ASP A 9 -12.05 -8.91 0.01
N GLN A 10 -11.90 -7.72 0.61
CA GLN A 10 -12.53 -6.50 0.13
C GLN A 10 -11.99 -6.09 -1.25
N TRP A 11 -10.68 -6.19 -1.47
CA TRP A 11 -10.08 -5.94 -2.78
C TRP A 11 -10.64 -6.89 -3.85
N LYS A 12 -10.70 -8.19 -3.59
CA LYS A 12 -11.33 -9.16 -4.50
C LYS A 12 -12.81 -8.86 -4.74
N TYR A 13 -13.51 -8.38 -3.72
CA TYR A 13 -14.92 -7.99 -3.87
C TYR A 13 -15.08 -6.83 -4.85
N VAL A 14 -14.27 -5.79 -4.71
CA VAL A 14 -14.27 -4.62 -5.63
C VAL A 14 -13.91 -5.04 -7.06
N LEU A 15 -12.97 -5.96 -7.25
CA LEU A 15 -12.56 -6.42 -8.58
C LEU A 15 -13.68 -7.08 -9.38
N LYS A 16 -14.78 -7.50 -8.76
CA LYS A 16 -15.95 -8.04 -9.47
C LYS A 16 -16.61 -7.02 -10.39
N ASP A 17 -16.44 -5.73 -10.10
CA ASP A 17 -16.93 -4.63 -10.92
C ASP A 17 -15.99 -4.29 -12.10
N TYR A 18 -14.84 -4.97 -12.19
CA TYR A 18 -13.80 -4.77 -13.19
C TYR A 18 -13.47 -6.09 -13.91
N PRO A 19 -14.34 -6.57 -14.81
CA PRO A 19 -14.21 -7.90 -15.43
C PRO A 19 -12.96 -8.08 -16.31
N ASP A 20 -12.35 -6.98 -16.74
CA ASP A 20 -11.11 -7.00 -17.51
C ASP A 20 -9.85 -7.18 -16.66
N ILE A 21 -9.96 -7.14 -15.32
CA ILE A 21 -8.86 -7.41 -14.41
C ILE A 21 -8.87 -8.89 -14.01
N HIS A 22 -7.81 -9.59 -14.38
CA HIS A 22 -7.67 -11.02 -14.10
C HIS A 22 -6.57 -11.28 -13.08
N ILE A 23 -6.92 -11.93 -11.96
CA ILE A 23 -5.94 -12.39 -10.97
C ILE A 23 -5.29 -13.67 -11.49
N ILE A 24 -4.03 -13.59 -11.92
CA ILE A 24 -3.27 -14.73 -12.45
C ILE A 24 -2.52 -15.50 -11.37
N GLN A 25 -2.16 -14.82 -10.27
CA GLN A 25 -1.55 -15.42 -9.08
C GLN A 25 -2.33 -14.90 -7.86
N PRO A 26 -3.19 -15.73 -7.27
CA PRO A 26 -4.18 -15.26 -6.30
C PRO A 26 -3.57 -14.73 -5.01
N GLU A 27 -2.53 -15.37 -4.48
CA GLU A 27 -1.93 -14.96 -3.21
C GLU A 27 -0.49 -15.44 -3.09
N LEU A 28 0.40 -14.53 -2.69
CA LEU A 28 1.75 -14.83 -2.26
C LEU A 28 1.90 -14.35 -0.81
N ALA A 29 1.82 -15.28 0.14
CA ALA A 29 2.06 -14.96 1.54
C ALA A 29 3.53 -14.59 1.76
N GLU A 30 3.78 -13.53 2.53
CA GLU A 30 5.12 -13.07 2.85
C GLU A 30 5.53 -13.39 4.30
N GLN A 31 6.83 -13.31 4.57
CA GLN A 31 7.37 -13.37 5.91
C GLN A 31 7.40 -11.96 6.52
N PHE A 32 6.55 -11.70 7.49
CA PHE A 32 6.37 -10.39 8.09
C PHE A 32 7.66 -9.79 8.69
N ALA A 33 8.52 -10.62 9.28
CA ALA A 33 9.75 -10.16 9.93
C ALA A 33 10.82 -9.66 8.95
N ASN A 34 10.76 -10.04 7.67
CA ASN A 34 11.72 -9.64 6.64
C ASN A 34 11.00 -9.34 5.32
N SER A 35 9.96 -8.54 5.42
CA SER A 35 8.98 -8.34 4.36
C SER A 35 9.55 -7.83 3.03
N PRO A 36 10.41 -6.77 2.99
CA PRO A 36 10.92 -6.29 1.70
C PRO A 36 11.77 -7.34 0.98
N GLU A 37 12.68 -8.03 1.68
CA GLU A 37 13.55 -9.03 1.05
C GLU A 37 12.78 -10.28 0.61
N ASP A 38 11.83 -10.74 1.40
CA ASP A 38 10.98 -11.88 1.03
C ASP A 38 10.09 -11.55 -0.19
N ALA A 39 9.52 -10.33 -0.23
CA ALA A 39 8.75 -9.85 -1.36
C ALA A 39 9.59 -9.69 -2.62
N ARG A 40 10.82 -9.16 -2.51
CA ARG A 40 11.78 -9.08 -3.61
C ARG A 40 12.06 -10.45 -4.20
N LYS A 41 12.42 -11.43 -3.38
CA LYS A 41 12.71 -12.81 -3.80
C LYS A 41 11.51 -13.43 -4.53
N LYS A 42 10.32 -13.36 -3.94
CA LYS A 42 9.10 -13.89 -4.56
C LYS A 42 8.73 -13.19 -5.86
N THR A 43 9.00 -11.89 -5.95
CA THR A 43 8.80 -11.14 -7.18
C THR A 43 9.75 -11.59 -8.28
N LEU A 44 11.03 -11.82 -7.99
CA LEU A 44 11.98 -12.38 -8.96
C LEU A 44 11.53 -13.77 -9.46
N GLU A 45 11.05 -14.63 -8.57
CA GLU A 45 10.47 -15.93 -8.92
C GLU A 45 9.23 -15.77 -9.81
N LEU A 46 8.33 -14.84 -9.49
CA LEU A 46 7.13 -14.53 -10.26
C LEU A 46 7.48 -14.03 -11.66
N LEU A 47 8.41 -13.09 -11.76
CA LEU A 47 8.85 -12.51 -13.04
C LEU A 47 9.52 -13.55 -13.97
N SER A 48 10.14 -14.57 -13.41
CA SER A 48 10.68 -15.69 -14.20
C SER A 48 9.58 -16.56 -14.84
N GLN A 49 8.41 -16.63 -14.20
CA GLN A 49 7.25 -17.40 -14.68
C GLN A 49 6.40 -16.58 -15.67
N TYR A 50 6.37 -15.26 -15.51
CA TYR A 50 5.55 -14.36 -16.32
C TYR A 50 6.44 -13.38 -17.11
N PRO A 51 6.80 -13.71 -18.35
CA PRO A 51 7.63 -12.85 -19.19
C PRO A 51 6.94 -11.52 -19.50
N LYS A 52 7.70 -10.59 -20.11
CA LYS A 52 7.22 -9.27 -20.47
C LYS A 52 5.88 -9.31 -21.22
N GLY A 53 4.92 -8.49 -20.81
CA GLY A 53 3.57 -8.43 -21.36
C GLY A 53 2.63 -9.55 -20.88
N LYS A 54 3.02 -10.31 -19.83
CA LYS A 54 2.15 -11.35 -19.21
C LYS A 54 1.82 -11.05 -17.75
N LEU A 55 2.36 -9.99 -17.21
CA LEU A 55 2.04 -9.47 -15.88
C LEU A 55 2.00 -7.95 -15.97
N ASP A 56 0.86 -7.36 -15.69
CA ASP A 56 0.63 -5.91 -15.80
C ASP A 56 0.77 -5.20 -14.47
N ALA A 57 0.39 -5.86 -13.37
CA ALA A 57 0.45 -5.25 -12.04
C ALA A 57 0.63 -6.28 -10.91
N ILE A 58 1.18 -5.79 -9.80
CA ILE A 58 1.24 -6.48 -8.51
C ILE A 58 0.56 -5.60 -7.46
N HIS A 59 -0.42 -6.17 -6.75
CA HIS A 59 -1.11 -5.47 -5.66
C HIS A 59 -0.66 -5.99 -4.30
N VAL A 60 -0.28 -5.07 -3.40
CA VAL A 60 0.06 -5.38 -2.01
C VAL A 60 -1.15 -5.09 -1.12
N ALA A 61 -1.85 -6.14 -0.73
CA ALA A 61 -3.17 -6.03 -0.08
C ALA A 61 -3.12 -5.79 1.43
N CYS A 62 -1.97 -5.95 2.09
CA CYS A 62 -1.91 -5.88 3.56
C CYS A 62 -1.32 -4.58 4.10
N TRP A 63 -0.12 -4.25 3.69
CA TRP A 63 0.65 -3.08 4.12
C TRP A 63 1.69 -2.75 3.04
N ASP A 64 2.45 -1.69 3.19
CA ASP A 64 3.25 -1.15 2.10
C ASP A 64 4.70 -1.69 2.01
N GLN A 65 5.25 -2.25 3.08
CA GLN A 65 6.65 -2.69 3.10
C GLN A 65 7.03 -3.71 2.00
N PRO A 66 6.16 -4.68 1.63
CA PRO A 66 6.45 -5.55 0.49
C PRO A 66 6.65 -4.79 -0.82
N ALA A 67 5.99 -3.64 -1.01
CA ALA A 67 6.13 -2.85 -2.23
C ALA A 67 7.56 -2.38 -2.47
N ILE A 68 8.34 -2.14 -1.41
CA ILE A 68 9.77 -1.78 -1.50
C ILE A 68 10.54 -2.89 -2.22
N GLY A 69 10.40 -4.12 -1.75
CA GLY A 69 11.08 -5.28 -2.36
C GLY A 69 10.59 -5.59 -3.78
N ILE A 70 9.30 -5.40 -4.04
CA ILE A 70 8.71 -5.57 -5.37
C ILE A 70 9.33 -4.55 -6.35
N VAL A 71 9.40 -3.28 -5.97
CA VAL A 71 10.01 -2.22 -6.80
C VAL A 71 11.47 -2.55 -7.11
N GLN A 72 12.25 -2.94 -6.11
CA GLN A 72 13.64 -3.35 -6.29
C GLN A 72 13.78 -4.50 -7.30
N ALA A 73 12.93 -5.54 -7.20
CA ALA A 73 12.95 -6.65 -8.13
C ALA A 73 12.59 -6.24 -9.57
N LEU A 74 11.63 -5.32 -9.72
CA LEU A 74 11.26 -4.78 -11.03
C LEU A 74 12.39 -3.97 -11.66
N GLU A 75 13.07 -3.13 -10.89
CA GLU A 75 14.22 -2.35 -11.33
C GLU A 75 15.40 -3.24 -11.73
N GLU A 76 15.75 -4.24 -10.89
CA GLU A 76 16.82 -5.20 -11.17
C GLU A 76 16.60 -5.98 -12.47
N THR A 77 15.35 -6.25 -12.80
CA THR A 77 14.99 -7.04 -14.00
C THR A 77 14.60 -6.17 -15.20
N GLY A 78 14.62 -4.83 -15.07
CA GLY A 78 14.18 -3.90 -16.11
C GLY A 78 12.69 -4.01 -16.43
N ARG A 79 11.88 -4.43 -15.44
CA ARG A 79 10.44 -4.61 -15.57
C ARG A 79 9.63 -3.43 -14.95
N ASP A 80 10.30 -2.41 -14.43
CA ASP A 80 9.72 -1.23 -13.78
C ASP A 80 8.84 -0.38 -14.71
N LYS A 81 9.01 -0.48 -16.01
CA LYS A 81 8.21 0.24 -17.00
C LYS A 81 6.95 -0.51 -17.44
N ASP A 82 6.95 -1.84 -17.35
CA ASP A 82 5.83 -2.66 -17.82
C ASP A 82 4.96 -3.24 -16.69
N VAL A 83 5.47 -3.37 -15.48
CA VAL A 83 4.69 -3.85 -14.32
C VAL A 83 4.43 -2.70 -13.35
N LYS A 84 3.17 -2.51 -12.97
CA LYS A 84 2.76 -1.49 -12.00
C LYS A 84 2.56 -2.10 -10.62
N VAL A 85 2.81 -1.31 -9.58
CA VAL A 85 2.64 -1.72 -8.19
C VAL A 85 1.61 -0.82 -7.52
N THR A 86 0.75 -1.41 -6.71
CA THR A 86 -0.17 -0.69 -5.84
C THR A 86 -0.09 -1.24 -4.42
N ALA A 87 -0.23 -0.38 -3.42
CA ALA A 87 -0.08 -0.76 -2.02
C ALA A 87 -1.10 -0.07 -1.10
N ILE A 88 -1.04 -0.39 0.19
CA ILE A 88 -1.86 0.19 1.25
C ILE A 88 -0.93 0.60 2.40
N ASP A 89 -1.26 1.64 3.10
CA ASP A 89 -0.70 2.28 4.30
C ASP A 89 0.15 3.53 4.00
N ALA A 90 0.91 3.57 2.92
CA ALA A 90 1.70 4.73 2.47
C ALA A 90 2.63 5.31 3.57
N GLY A 91 3.52 4.50 4.08
CA GLY A 91 4.61 4.93 4.95
C GLY A 91 5.64 5.83 4.24
N PRO A 92 6.56 6.44 4.98
CA PRO A 92 7.50 7.41 4.40
C PRO A 92 8.32 6.83 3.25
N GLU A 93 8.90 5.64 3.41
CA GLU A 93 9.74 5.02 2.38
C GLU A 93 8.97 4.74 1.08
N THR A 94 7.72 4.28 1.17
CA THR A 94 6.92 4.02 -0.03
C THR A 94 6.42 5.30 -0.70
N LEU A 95 6.18 6.37 0.05
CA LEU A 95 5.89 7.68 -0.51
C LEU A 95 7.12 8.28 -1.20
N GLU A 96 8.33 8.10 -0.66
CA GLU A 96 9.59 8.47 -1.31
C GLU A 96 9.75 7.76 -2.64
N ILE A 97 9.57 6.43 -2.66
CA ILE A 97 9.59 5.63 -3.89
C ILE A 97 8.55 6.11 -4.90
N MET A 98 7.33 6.41 -4.46
CA MET A 98 6.28 6.94 -5.36
C MET A 98 6.60 8.33 -5.90
N ALA A 99 7.33 9.15 -5.15
CA ALA A 99 7.71 10.50 -5.55
C ALA A 99 8.76 10.53 -6.67
N GLU A 100 9.46 9.42 -6.88
CA GLU A 100 10.46 9.30 -7.94
C GLU A 100 9.79 9.29 -9.33
N PRO A 101 10.31 10.09 -10.29
CA PRO A 101 9.78 10.10 -11.64
C PRO A 101 9.89 8.73 -12.31
N GLY A 102 8.76 8.20 -12.73
CA GLY A 102 8.70 6.91 -13.43
C GLY A 102 8.70 5.68 -12.52
N SER A 103 8.52 5.87 -11.21
CA SER A 103 8.35 4.77 -10.26
C SER A 103 7.27 3.78 -10.71
N PRO A 104 7.50 2.47 -10.58
CA PRO A 104 6.46 1.48 -10.81
C PRO A 104 5.38 1.46 -9.72
N LEU A 105 5.64 1.99 -8.51
CA LEU A 105 4.64 2.15 -7.45
C LEU A 105 3.74 3.35 -7.77
N VAL A 106 2.60 3.08 -8.40
CA VAL A 106 1.76 4.11 -9.02
C VAL A 106 0.59 4.57 -8.15
N ALA A 107 0.20 3.76 -7.17
CA ALA A 107 -0.90 4.10 -6.26
C ALA A 107 -0.71 3.48 -4.88
N ASN A 108 -1.14 4.22 -3.87
CA ASN A 108 -1.16 3.78 -2.48
C ASN A 108 -2.40 4.39 -1.78
N VAL A 109 -2.73 3.90 -0.61
CA VAL A 109 -3.79 4.47 0.23
C VAL A 109 -3.21 4.77 1.59
N ALA A 110 -3.02 6.05 1.89
CA ALA A 110 -2.42 6.49 3.13
C ALA A 110 -3.41 6.40 4.29
N GLN A 111 -2.98 5.78 5.38
CA GLN A 111 -3.60 5.97 6.69
C GLN A 111 -3.18 7.33 7.26
N GLN A 112 -3.93 7.81 8.26
CA GLN A 112 -3.64 9.07 8.94
C GLN A 112 -3.32 8.78 10.42
N PRO A 113 -2.11 8.27 10.74
CA PRO A 113 -1.78 7.82 12.10
C PRO A 113 -1.86 8.94 13.14
N HIS A 114 -1.49 10.17 12.78
CA HIS A 114 -1.62 11.33 13.65
C HIS A 114 -3.10 11.59 14.02
N LEU A 115 -3.98 11.60 13.03
CA LEU A 115 -5.42 11.81 13.23
C LEU A 115 -6.06 10.64 14.00
N ILE A 116 -5.62 9.42 13.76
CA ILE A 116 -6.03 8.23 14.53
C ILE A 116 -5.65 8.42 16.01
N GLY A 117 -4.40 8.81 16.30
CA GLY A 117 -3.93 9.05 17.65
C GLY A 117 -4.69 10.18 18.35
N GLN A 118 -4.85 11.32 17.69
CA GLN A 118 -5.61 12.47 18.22
C GLN A 118 -7.05 12.08 18.53
N THR A 119 -7.75 11.48 17.57
CA THR A 119 -9.16 11.05 17.74
C THR A 119 -9.30 10.04 18.88
N SER A 120 -8.34 9.14 19.03
CA SER A 120 -8.32 8.18 20.14
C SER A 120 -8.18 8.88 21.48
N ALA A 121 -7.26 9.85 21.60
CA ALA A 121 -7.08 10.64 22.83
C ALA A 121 -8.34 11.46 23.16
N ASP A 122 -8.93 12.11 22.16
CA ASP A 122 -10.17 12.86 22.34
C ASP A 122 -11.33 11.96 22.81
N ASN A 123 -11.46 10.77 22.24
CA ASN A 123 -12.48 9.82 22.67
C ASN A 123 -12.25 9.34 24.11
N VAL A 124 -11.00 9.13 24.53
CA VAL A 124 -10.68 8.80 25.92
C VAL A 124 -11.08 9.95 26.86
N ALA A 125 -10.74 11.20 26.53
CA ALA A 125 -11.11 12.36 27.32
C ALA A 125 -12.65 12.51 27.45
N ARG A 126 -13.37 12.33 26.32
CA ARG A 126 -14.86 12.36 26.31
C ARG A 126 -15.47 11.24 27.13
N TYR A 127 -14.89 10.03 27.10
CA TYR A 127 -15.35 8.90 27.91
C TYR A 127 -15.28 9.22 29.41
N PHE A 128 -14.12 9.72 29.86
CA PHE A 128 -13.98 10.14 31.28
C PHE A 128 -14.85 11.35 31.63
N GLY A 129 -15.14 12.22 30.67
CA GLY A 129 -16.14 13.29 30.78
C GLY A 129 -17.59 12.80 30.74
N LYS A 130 -17.83 11.48 30.79
CA LYS A 130 -19.16 10.84 30.75
C LYS A 130 -20.00 11.22 29.52
N GLN A 131 -19.35 11.57 28.43
CA GLN A 131 -20.03 11.82 27.15
C GLN A 131 -20.33 10.49 26.45
N LYS A 132 -21.44 10.43 25.72
CA LYS A 132 -21.77 9.28 24.88
C LYS A 132 -20.85 9.25 23.68
N LEU A 133 -20.18 8.12 23.49
CA LEU A 133 -19.34 7.88 22.32
C LEU A 133 -20.06 7.01 21.28
N PRO A 134 -19.74 7.15 19.99
CA PRO A 134 -20.17 6.19 18.98
C PRO A 134 -19.50 4.84 19.23
N LEU A 135 -20.15 3.76 18.79
CA LEU A 135 -19.58 2.40 18.89
C LEU A 135 -18.30 2.25 18.07
N GLN A 136 -18.21 2.99 16.97
CA GLN A 136 -17.06 3.00 16.06
C GLN A 136 -16.80 4.44 15.62
N THR A 137 -15.51 4.77 15.45
CA THR A 137 -15.06 6.04 14.87
C THR A 137 -14.19 5.72 13.66
N PHE A 138 -14.61 6.15 12.49
CA PHE A 138 -13.87 5.96 11.25
C PHE A 138 -12.98 7.17 10.97
N ILE A 139 -11.72 6.91 10.69
CA ILE A 139 -10.79 7.91 10.19
C ILE A 139 -10.67 7.73 8.67
N PRO A 140 -10.87 8.79 7.87
CA PRO A 140 -10.77 8.70 6.43
C PRO A 140 -9.34 8.33 6.02
N VAL A 141 -9.22 7.61 4.92
CA VAL A 141 -7.94 7.34 4.25
C VAL A 141 -7.70 8.35 3.13
N VAL A 142 -6.46 8.53 2.72
CA VAL A 142 -6.07 9.44 1.63
C VAL A 142 -5.57 8.61 0.45
N PRO A 143 -6.29 8.57 -0.68
CA PRO A 143 -5.75 8.00 -1.92
C PRO A 143 -4.53 8.79 -2.39
N VAL A 144 -3.52 8.09 -2.86
CA VAL A 144 -2.26 8.68 -3.37
C VAL A 144 -1.98 8.12 -4.75
N LYS A 145 -1.86 8.97 -5.76
CA LYS A 145 -1.62 8.58 -7.15
C LYS A 145 -0.45 9.37 -7.72
N GLY A 146 0.61 8.64 -8.05
CA GLY A 146 1.79 9.20 -8.71
C GLY A 146 2.60 10.18 -7.86
N PRO A 147 3.67 10.75 -8.45
CA PRO A 147 4.72 11.45 -7.71
C PRO A 147 4.26 12.73 -7.01
N GLN A 148 3.40 13.50 -7.64
CA GLN A 148 2.98 14.81 -7.09
C GLN A 148 2.10 14.65 -5.84
N GLU A 149 1.14 13.71 -5.87
CA GLU A 149 0.32 13.42 -4.70
C GLU A 149 1.15 12.76 -3.59
N ALA A 150 2.14 11.92 -3.94
CA ALA A 150 3.05 11.32 -2.96
C ALA A 150 3.83 12.40 -2.18
N LYS A 151 4.39 13.39 -2.86
CA LYS A 151 5.07 14.54 -2.22
C LYS A 151 4.12 15.34 -1.32
N ALA A 152 2.91 15.61 -1.80
CA ALA A 152 1.91 16.36 -1.04
C ALA A 152 1.48 15.60 0.23
N VAL A 153 1.20 14.30 0.12
CA VAL A 153 0.79 13.46 1.25
C VAL A 153 1.94 13.23 2.23
N TYR A 154 3.18 13.07 1.75
CA TYR A 154 4.38 12.99 2.59
C TYR A 154 4.47 14.19 3.54
N LYS A 155 4.32 15.38 3.00
CA LYS A 155 4.29 16.63 3.79
C LYS A 155 3.06 16.69 4.72
N GLN A 156 1.87 16.34 4.21
CA GLN A 156 0.62 16.33 4.98
C GLN A 156 0.69 15.41 6.21
N LEU A 157 1.35 14.26 6.08
CA LEU A 157 1.51 13.30 7.17
C LEU A 157 2.63 13.67 8.16
N GLY A 158 3.34 14.77 7.91
CA GLY A 158 4.38 15.29 8.82
C GLY A 158 5.75 14.63 8.67
N TYR A 159 6.00 13.95 7.55
CA TYR A 159 7.30 13.31 7.29
C TYR A 159 8.37 14.29 6.79
N GLY A 160 8.01 15.53 6.46
CA GLY A 160 8.90 16.56 5.94
C GLY A 160 8.55 16.99 4.51
N GLU A 161 9.57 17.41 3.75
CA GLU A 161 9.43 17.79 2.34
C GLU A 161 10.33 16.89 1.47
N LEU A 162 9.77 16.33 0.40
CA LEU A 162 10.52 15.63 -0.65
C LEU A 162 10.90 16.64 -1.76
N GLN A 163 12.17 16.59 -2.16
CA GLN A 163 12.72 17.44 -3.24
C GLN A 163 12.24 17.03 -4.62
#